data_12a2d7e0136a0a18c88acad3f2ca7fad
#
_entry.id   12a2d7e0136a0a18c88acad3f2ca7fad
#
_cell.length_a   1.000
_cell.length_b   1.000
_cell.length_c   1.000
_cell.angle_alpha   90.00
_cell.angle_beta   90.00
_cell.angle_gamma   90.00
#
_symmetry.space_group_name_H-M   'P 1'
#
loop_
_entity.id
_entity.type
_entity.pdbx_description
1 polymer ?
#
loop_
_entity_poly.entity_id
_entity_poly.type
_entity_poly.pdbx_seq_one_letter_code
_entity_poly.pdbx_strand_id
1 'polypeptide(L)'
;VVEAGGFANAQAILNVGASTISAQMSQLETRLCYVVCHRGRGGFKLTEKGEALYRLVIELFQSVQSFEMQASELRGGMNGQLRIGFIDNIISDPGSPFRPAVDHFRRQPRNHARLLFEVLSPQELERGLQDHRIDVAVGVFYSRLPGLAYEPLYLQRDVLVCHRDHHLARIEDQAELANAIPSCHKVLRSFLGTNEFPYASPGGETMVSSFSHIEAAALMILTGGCIGFLPLHYVKPWIDSGELVVLLANELYRDTHFSIATRADQVRPPPALHTFLSCLRAAKVQDVGTAEVHQPFTSIAA
;
A
#
# COMPACT_ATOMS: atom_id res chain seq x y z
N VAL A 1 19.09 -5.86 15.53
CA VAL A 1 20.15 -4.98 15.00
C VAL A 1 19.85 -4.60 13.56
N VAL A 2 19.46 -5.56 12.70
CA VAL A 2 19.10 -5.30 11.29
C VAL A 2 17.90 -4.37 11.22
N GLU A 3 16.78 -4.74 11.83
CA GLU A 3 15.52 -3.96 11.84
C GLU A 3 15.69 -2.57 12.49
N ALA A 4 16.58 -2.47 13.47
CA ALA A 4 16.90 -1.20 14.11
C ALA A 4 17.84 -0.31 13.27
N GLY A 5 18.36 -0.80 12.14
CA GLY A 5 19.33 -0.08 11.32
C GLY A 5 20.73 0.07 11.95
N GLY A 6 21.04 -0.71 13.01
CA GLY A 6 22.36 -0.68 13.66
C GLY A 6 22.34 -0.98 15.15
N PHE A 7 23.54 -1.02 15.70
CA PHE A 7 23.77 -1.39 17.12
C PHE A 7 23.24 -0.35 18.10
N ALA A 8 23.42 0.93 17.81
CA ALA A 8 22.98 2.01 18.70
C ALA A 8 21.44 2.05 18.84
N ASN A 9 20.73 1.95 17.73
CA ASN A 9 19.27 1.92 17.75
C ASN A 9 18.73 0.64 18.38
N ALA A 10 19.38 -0.52 18.12
CA ALA A 10 19.02 -1.79 18.73
C ALA A 10 19.16 -1.76 20.26
N GLN A 11 20.13 -1.01 20.80
CA GLN A 11 20.30 -0.82 22.24
C GLN A 11 19.06 -0.21 22.89
N ALA A 12 18.52 0.82 22.28
CA ALA A 12 17.31 1.48 22.77
C ALA A 12 16.07 0.56 22.73
N ILE A 13 15.92 -0.19 21.63
CA ILE A 13 14.77 -1.08 21.43
C ILE A 13 14.81 -2.30 22.37
N LEU A 14 16.01 -2.90 22.53
CA LEU A 14 16.19 -4.12 23.31
C LEU A 14 16.43 -3.86 24.81
N ASN A 15 16.66 -2.61 25.20
CA ASN A 15 17.07 -2.21 26.55
C ASN A 15 18.30 -2.99 27.06
N VAL A 16 19.30 -3.18 26.18
CA VAL A 16 20.51 -3.94 26.43
C VAL A 16 21.73 -3.10 26.07
N GLY A 17 22.81 -3.16 26.86
CA GLY A 17 24.03 -2.39 26.58
C GLY A 17 24.69 -2.73 25.24
N ALA A 18 25.27 -1.74 24.56
CA ALA A 18 25.94 -1.91 23.27
C ALA A 18 27.05 -2.95 23.29
N SER A 19 27.80 -3.05 24.41
CA SER A 19 28.81 -4.09 24.63
C SER A 19 28.22 -5.49 24.61
N THR A 20 27.07 -5.69 25.22
CA THR A 20 26.35 -6.98 25.26
C THR A 20 25.88 -7.39 23.85
N ILE A 21 25.26 -6.46 23.10
CA ILE A 21 24.83 -6.75 21.71
C ILE A 21 26.05 -7.09 20.84
N SER A 22 27.15 -6.33 21.01
CA SER A 22 28.39 -6.58 20.27
C SER A 22 29.01 -7.93 20.60
N ALA A 23 29.02 -8.32 21.88
CA ALA A 23 29.53 -9.61 22.33
C ALA A 23 28.66 -10.78 21.78
N GLN A 24 27.36 -10.67 21.85
CA GLN A 24 26.43 -11.66 21.28
C GLN A 24 26.59 -11.82 19.76
N MET A 25 26.77 -10.73 19.03
CA MET A 25 27.02 -10.77 17.60
C MET A 25 28.36 -11.44 17.28
N SER A 26 29.44 -11.12 18.02
CA SER A 26 30.73 -11.76 17.83
C SER A 26 30.69 -13.25 18.16
N GLN A 27 29.93 -13.64 19.20
CA GLN A 27 29.72 -15.04 19.53
C GLN A 27 28.96 -15.80 18.42
N LEU A 28 27.95 -15.15 17.82
CA LEU A 28 27.22 -15.70 16.65
C LEU A 28 28.18 -15.91 15.48
N GLU A 29 28.95 -14.90 15.10
CA GLU A 29 29.94 -14.97 14.01
C GLU A 29 31.00 -16.05 14.25
N THR A 30 31.45 -16.21 15.49
CA THR A 30 32.39 -17.28 15.87
C THR A 30 31.76 -18.67 15.67
N ARG A 31 30.52 -18.88 16.08
CA ARG A 31 29.80 -20.15 15.89
C ARG A 31 29.53 -20.48 14.42
N LEU A 32 29.26 -19.46 13.64
CA LEU A 32 28.98 -19.60 12.21
C LEU A 32 30.25 -19.70 11.36
N CYS A 33 31.42 -19.38 11.94
CA CYS A 33 32.70 -19.31 11.24
C CYS A 33 32.74 -18.32 10.07
N TYR A 34 31.90 -17.29 10.09
CA TYR A 34 31.94 -16.17 9.12
C TYR A 34 31.37 -14.87 9.72
N VAL A 35 31.77 -13.73 9.14
CA VAL A 35 31.31 -12.39 9.52
C VAL A 35 29.94 -12.15 8.89
N VAL A 36 28.97 -11.70 9.70
CA VAL A 36 27.59 -11.41 9.24
C VAL A 36 27.34 -9.93 8.99
N CYS A 37 28.12 -9.03 9.62
CA CYS A 37 27.97 -7.59 9.41
C CYS A 37 29.28 -6.82 9.50
N HIS A 38 29.37 -5.75 8.76
CA HIS A 38 30.40 -4.73 8.90
C HIS A 38 29.98 -3.70 9.93
N ARG A 39 30.94 -3.30 10.77
CA ARG A 39 30.79 -2.31 11.84
C ARG A 39 31.87 -1.25 11.66
N GLY A 40 31.56 0.00 11.80
CA GLY A 40 32.56 1.05 11.72
C GLY A 40 32.01 2.43 11.42
N ARG A 41 32.90 3.36 11.06
CA ARG A 41 32.54 4.76 10.73
C ARG A 41 31.58 4.89 9.55
N GLY A 42 31.47 3.87 8.70
CA GLY A 42 30.51 3.79 7.59
C GLY A 42 29.11 3.28 7.96
N GLY A 43 28.84 3.04 9.26
CA GLY A 43 27.56 2.52 9.74
C GLY A 43 27.49 1.00 9.81
N PHE A 44 26.26 0.50 9.98
CA PHE A 44 25.94 -0.93 9.99
C PHE A 44 25.54 -1.38 8.59
N LYS A 45 26.17 -2.47 8.12
CA LYS A 45 25.80 -3.10 6.83
C LYS A 45 26.00 -4.62 6.95
N LEU A 46 25.04 -5.40 6.47
CA LEU A 46 25.19 -6.84 6.36
C LEU A 46 26.23 -7.21 5.29
N THR A 47 26.92 -8.34 5.50
CA THR A 47 27.65 -9.01 4.44
C THR A 47 26.68 -9.82 3.58
N GLU A 48 27.09 -10.28 2.41
CA GLU A 48 26.29 -11.18 1.57
C GLU A 48 25.82 -12.43 2.34
N LYS A 49 26.73 -13.03 3.13
CA LYS A 49 26.39 -14.15 4.03
C LYS A 49 25.46 -13.73 5.15
N GLY A 50 25.60 -12.50 5.64
CA GLY A 50 24.72 -11.92 6.66
C GLY A 50 23.31 -11.72 6.14
N GLU A 51 23.15 -11.25 4.91
CA GLU A 51 21.83 -11.11 4.26
C GLU A 51 21.15 -12.47 4.02
N ALA A 52 21.94 -13.46 3.59
CA ALA A 52 21.43 -14.82 3.42
C ALA A 52 20.99 -15.42 4.76
N LEU A 53 21.82 -15.28 5.81
CA LEU A 53 21.49 -15.72 7.15
C LEU A 53 20.24 -15.01 7.70
N TYR A 54 20.14 -13.71 7.51
CA TYR A 54 18.98 -12.93 7.97
C TYR A 54 17.67 -13.47 7.37
N ARG A 55 17.66 -13.78 6.06
CA ARG A 55 16.49 -14.41 5.41
C ARG A 55 16.15 -15.75 6.07
N LEU A 56 17.11 -16.63 6.27
CA LEU A 56 16.91 -17.93 6.93
C LEU A 56 16.37 -17.78 8.37
N VAL A 57 16.85 -16.77 9.10
CA VAL A 57 16.38 -16.48 10.46
C VAL A 57 14.91 -16.01 10.43
N ILE A 58 14.53 -15.18 9.48
CA ILE A 58 13.14 -14.77 9.31
C ILE A 58 12.24 -15.97 9.00
N GLU A 59 12.65 -16.85 8.08
CA GLU A 59 11.93 -18.08 7.76
C GLU A 59 11.76 -19.01 8.97
N LEU A 60 12.82 -19.14 9.79
CA LEU A 60 12.78 -19.93 11.02
C LEU A 60 11.76 -19.37 12.03
N PHE A 61 11.81 -18.05 12.29
CA PHE A 61 10.85 -17.43 13.20
C PHE A 61 9.41 -17.59 12.75
N GLN A 62 9.16 -17.57 11.45
CA GLN A 62 7.84 -17.80 10.89
C GLN A 62 7.37 -19.24 11.02
N SER A 63 8.30 -20.19 10.82
CA SER A 63 8.00 -21.60 11.05
C SER A 63 7.61 -21.84 12.51
N VAL A 64 8.30 -21.20 13.45
CA VAL A 64 7.95 -21.24 14.87
C VAL A 64 6.59 -20.60 15.13
N GLN A 65 6.32 -19.41 14.59
CA GLN A 65 5.02 -18.76 14.74
C GLN A 65 3.87 -19.60 14.14
N SER A 66 4.11 -20.20 12.96
CA SER A 66 3.13 -21.10 12.33
C SER A 66 2.87 -22.33 13.20
N PHE A 67 3.91 -22.91 13.78
CA PHE A 67 3.77 -24.02 14.72
C PHE A 67 2.97 -23.61 15.97
N GLU A 68 3.30 -22.47 16.58
CA GLU A 68 2.57 -21.96 17.76
C GLU A 68 1.08 -21.72 17.44
N MET A 69 0.78 -21.17 16.25
CA MET A 69 -0.61 -21.00 15.80
C MET A 69 -1.32 -22.34 15.64
N GLN A 70 -0.71 -23.31 14.93
CA GLN A 70 -1.30 -24.64 14.74
C GLN A 70 -1.49 -25.38 16.06
N ALA A 71 -0.52 -25.29 16.97
CA ALA A 71 -0.64 -25.87 18.31
C ALA A 71 -1.75 -25.21 19.13
N SER A 72 -1.96 -23.92 18.96
CA SER A 72 -3.03 -23.15 19.59
C SER A 72 -4.43 -23.53 19.06
N GLU A 73 -4.52 -23.87 17.77
CA GLU A 73 -5.77 -24.36 17.15
C GLU A 73 -6.29 -25.65 17.75
N LEU A 74 -5.39 -26.51 18.19
CA LEU A 74 -5.78 -27.73 18.91
C LEU A 74 -6.56 -27.43 20.20
N ARG A 75 -6.47 -26.19 20.70
CA ARG A 75 -7.26 -25.68 21.83
C ARG A 75 -8.59 -25.04 21.41
N GLY A 76 -8.88 -24.96 20.11
CA GLY A 76 -10.18 -24.53 19.57
C GLY A 76 -10.36 -23.01 19.44
N GLY A 77 -9.35 -22.27 19.03
CA GLY A 77 -9.45 -20.82 18.76
C GLY A 77 -8.45 -20.35 17.74
N MET A 78 -8.77 -19.23 17.07
CA MET A 78 -7.87 -18.51 16.15
C MET A 78 -6.98 -17.57 16.98
N ASN A 79 -5.70 -17.89 17.12
CA ASN A 79 -4.74 -17.13 17.92
C ASN A 79 -3.57 -16.66 17.05
N GLY A 80 -2.66 -15.88 17.63
CA GLY A 80 -1.46 -15.39 16.95
C GLY A 80 -1.62 -13.96 16.42
N GLN A 81 -0.81 -13.61 15.42
CA GLN A 81 -0.79 -12.28 14.81
C GLN A 81 -1.03 -12.39 13.33
N LEU A 82 -1.79 -11.46 12.78
CA LEU A 82 -1.97 -11.26 11.34
C LEU A 82 -1.51 -9.86 10.98
N ARG A 83 -0.45 -9.78 10.18
CA ARG A 83 0.17 -8.53 9.74
C ARG A 83 -0.36 -8.18 8.35
N ILE A 84 -1.07 -7.06 8.29
CA ILE A 84 -1.79 -6.61 7.10
C ILE A 84 -1.20 -5.29 6.64
N GLY A 85 -0.64 -5.29 5.43
CA GLY A 85 -0.21 -4.08 4.77
C GLY A 85 -1.29 -3.57 3.81
N PHE A 86 -1.46 -2.25 3.69
CA PHE A 86 -2.35 -1.68 2.70
C PHE A 86 -1.89 -0.28 2.29
N ILE A 87 -2.31 0.17 1.10
CA ILE A 87 -2.04 1.55 0.66
C ILE A 87 -2.96 2.54 1.35
N ASP A 88 -2.56 3.79 1.38
CA ASP A 88 -3.36 4.89 1.94
C ASP A 88 -4.74 5.01 1.26
N ASN A 89 -5.66 5.67 1.96
CA ASN A 89 -6.98 6.05 1.45
C ASN A 89 -7.97 4.93 1.08
N ILE A 90 -7.66 3.66 1.38
CA ILE A 90 -8.56 2.53 1.13
C ILE A 90 -9.79 2.51 2.05
N ILE A 91 -9.69 3.13 3.25
CA ILE A 91 -10.71 3.05 4.30
C ILE A 91 -11.93 3.92 3.99
N SER A 92 -11.70 5.07 3.34
CA SER A 92 -12.74 6.05 3.00
C SER A 92 -13.47 5.72 1.70
N ASP A 93 -13.00 4.72 0.93
CA ASP A 93 -13.67 4.27 -0.29
C ASP A 93 -14.91 3.43 0.05
N PRO A 94 -16.13 3.91 -0.30
CA PRO A 94 -17.35 3.15 -0.07
C PRO A 94 -17.38 1.79 -0.80
N GLY A 95 -16.72 1.70 -1.97
CA GLY A 95 -16.62 0.47 -2.75
C GLY A 95 -15.53 -0.49 -2.26
N SER A 96 -14.79 -0.13 -1.21
CA SER A 96 -13.73 -0.99 -0.68
C SER A 96 -14.28 -2.08 0.24
N PRO A 97 -14.07 -3.37 -0.06
CA PRO A 97 -14.46 -4.46 0.82
C PRO A 97 -13.55 -4.61 2.06
N PHE A 98 -12.50 -3.79 2.17
CA PHE A 98 -11.48 -3.95 3.22
C PHE A 98 -12.06 -3.72 4.62
N ARG A 99 -12.76 -2.61 4.85
CA ARG A 99 -13.36 -2.31 6.16
C ARG A 99 -14.42 -3.34 6.59
N PRO A 100 -15.39 -3.73 5.72
CA PRO A 100 -16.32 -4.83 6.03
C PRO A 100 -15.61 -6.15 6.34
N ALA A 101 -14.55 -6.48 5.61
CA ALA A 101 -13.80 -7.72 5.84
C ALA A 101 -13.10 -7.73 7.21
N VAL A 102 -12.50 -6.62 7.62
CA VAL A 102 -11.89 -6.48 8.96
C VAL A 102 -12.93 -6.63 10.05
N ASP A 103 -14.10 -5.99 9.90
CA ASP A 103 -15.21 -6.12 10.87
C ASP A 103 -15.71 -7.56 10.96
N HIS A 104 -15.94 -8.21 9.81
CA HIS A 104 -16.36 -9.61 9.75
C HIS A 104 -15.32 -10.55 10.37
N PHE A 105 -14.03 -10.35 10.07
CA PHE A 105 -12.95 -11.13 10.66
C PHE A 105 -12.91 -10.99 12.19
N ARG A 106 -13.05 -9.76 12.71
CA ARG A 106 -13.05 -9.54 14.18
C ARG A 106 -14.21 -10.22 14.91
N ARG A 107 -15.35 -10.39 14.24
CA ARG A 107 -16.55 -11.04 14.79
C ARG A 107 -16.54 -12.55 14.67
N GLN A 108 -15.51 -13.17 14.07
CA GLN A 108 -15.43 -14.63 13.98
C GLN A 108 -15.42 -15.27 15.38
N PRO A 109 -16.15 -16.39 15.58
CA PRO A 109 -16.18 -17.08 16.85
C PRO A 109 -14.78 -17.52 17.30
N ARG A 110 -14.47 -17.36 18.58
CA ARG A 110 -13.18 -17.73 19.17
C ARG A 110 -11.96 -17.12 18.49
N ASN A 111 -12.14 -15.92 17.90
CA ASN A 111 -11.06 -15.19 17.28
C ASN A 111 -10.32 -14.34 18.32
N HIS A 112 -9.09 -14.72 18.62
CA HIS A 112 -8.16 -14.02 19.50
C HIS A 112 -6.92 -13.53 18.72
N ALA A 113 -6.96 -13.57 17.39
CA ALA A 113 -5.86 -13.11 16.55
C ALA A 113 -5.66 -11.60 16.70
N ARG A 114 -4.42 -11.19 16.94
CA ARG A 114 -4.03 -9.79 16.97
C ARG A 114 -3.80 -9.28 15.54
N LEU A 115 -4.52 -8.23 15.15
CA LEU A 115 -4.29 -7.55 13.87
C LEU A 115 -3.22 -6.48 14.03
N LEU A 116 -2.23 -6.49 13.15
CA LEU A 116 -1.21 -5.46 13.00
C LEU A 116 -1.35 -4.86 11.61
N PHE A 117 -1.47 -3.53 11.55
CA PHE A 117 -1.69 -2.81 10.30
C PHE A 117 -0.51 -1.90 9.98
N GLU A 118 -0.09 -1.92 8.72
CA GLU A 118 0.90 -0.98 8.17
C GLU A 118 0.35 -0.32 6.90
N VAL A 119 0.48 1.01 6.83
CA VAL A 119 0.17 1.78 5.61
C VAL A 119 1.48 2.00 4.86
N LEU A 120 1.58 1.47 3.65
CA LEU A 120 2.82 1.37 2.91
C LEU A 120 2.57 1.67 1.42
N SER A 121 3.60 2.10 0.70
CA SER A 121 3.56 2.19 -0.76
C SER A 121 3.48 0.80 -1.41
N PRO A 122 3.00 0.68 -2.66
CA PRO A 122 2.91 -0.62 -3.35
C PRO A 122 4.21 -1.42 -3.34
N GLN A 123 5.36 -0.78 -3.59
CA GLN A 123 6.66 -1.44 -3.57
C GLN A 123 7.08 -1.91 -2.18
N GLU A 124 6.77 -1.14 -1.14
CA GLU A 124 7.03 -1.53 0.25
C GLU A 124 6.14 -2.67 0.69
N LEU A 125 4.88 -2.72 0.19
CA LEU A 125 3.97 -3.85 0.42
C LEU A 125 4.53 -5.14 -0.19
N GLU A 126 4.97 -5.10 -1.45
CA GLU A 126 5.56 -6.26 -2.13
C GLU A 126 6.84 -6.73 -1.43
N ARG A 127 7.74 -5.80 -1.07
CA ARG A 127 8.94 -6.13 -0.26
C ARG A 127 8.58 -6.67 1.11
N GLY A 128 7.60 -6.07 1.79
CA GLY A 128 7.13 -6.51 3.10
C GLY A 128 6.58 -7.94 3.09
N LEU A 129 5.94 -8.37 1.97
CA LEU A 129 5.53 -9.76 1.75
C LEU A 129 6.74 -10.68 1.54
N GLN A 130 7.69 -10.29 0.67
CA GLN A 130 8.90 -11.08 0.41
C GLN A 130 9.79 -11.21 1.64
N ASP A 131 9.94 -10.14 2.41
CA ASP A 131 10.70 -10.10 3.66
C ASP A 131 9.89 -10.66 4.85
N HIS A 132 8.69 -11.17 4.59
CA HIS A 132 7.78 -11.73 5.60
C HIS A 132 7.43 -10.76 6.76
N ARG A 133 7.54 -9.50 6.54
CA ARG A 133 7.15 -8.45 7.48
C ARG A 133 5.64 -8.32 7.58
N ILE A 134 4.94 -8.53 6.46
CA ILE A 134 3.48 -8.60 6.38
C ILE A 134 3.04 -9.96 5.81
N ASP A 135 1.82 -10.38 6.12
CA ASP A 135 1.26 -11.67 5.74
C ASP A 135 0.34 -11.55 4.53
N VAL A 136 -0.32 -10.42 4.39
CA VAL A 136 -1.21 -10.05 3.28
C VAL A 136 -1.10 -8.56 3.00
N ALA A 137 -1.18 -8.20 1.73
CA ALA A 137 -1.23 -6.82 1.28
C ALA A 137 -2.50 -6.54 0.49
N VAL A 138 -3.07 -5.34 0.65
CA VAL A 138 -4.17 -4.83 -0.16
C VAL A 138 -3.77 -3.51 -0.79
N GLY A 139 -3.76 -3.45 -2.10
CA GLY A 139 -3.29 -2.27 -2.81
C GLY A 139 -3.30 -2.41 -4.33
N VAL A 140 -2.54 -1.56 -4.98
CA VAL A 140 -2.42 -1.48 -6.43
C VAL A 140 -1.02 -1.95 -6.82
N PHE A 141 -0.91 -2.98 -7.66
CA PHE A 141 0.35 -3.60 -8.02
C PHE A 141 0.50 -3.63 -9.55
N TYR A 142 1.39 -2.81 -10.08
CA TYR A 142 1.65 -2.74 -11.52
C TYR A 142 2.79 -3.66 -11.95
N SER A 143 3.83 -3.79 -11.12
CA SER A 143 4.98 -4.66 -11.35
C SER A 143 4.83 -5.90 -10.48
N ARG A 144 4.25 -6.96 -11.04
CA ARG A 144 4.04 -8.20 -10.28
C ARG A 144 5.37 -8.89 -10.01
N LEU A 145 5.79 -8.93 -8.76
CA LEU A 145 7.05 -9.54 -8.35
C LEU A 145 6.96 -11.08 -8.34
N PRO A 146 8.02 -11.78 -8.74
CA PRO A 146 8.10 -13.24 -8.60
C PRO A 146 7.94 -13.68 -7.13
N GLY A 147 7.32 -14.82 -6.91
CA GLY A 147 7.08 -15.37 -5.57
C GLY A 147 5.87 -14.78 -4.85
N LEU A 148 5.14 -13.84 -5.47
CA LEU A 148 3.88 -13.31 -4.96
C LEU A 148 2.70 -13.73 -5.85
N ALA A 149 1.56 -13.97 -5.23
CA ALA A 149 0.28 -14.22 -5.87
C ALA A 149 -0.62 -12.99 -5.73
N TYR A 150 -1.30 -12.63 -6.82
CA TYR A 150 -2.16 -11.45 -6.86
C TYR A 150 -3.57 -11.85 -7.28
N GLU A 151 -4.55 -11.46 -6.46
CA GLU A 151 -5.97 -11.72 -6.68
C GLU A 151 -6.71 -10.39 -6.82
N PRO A 152 -7.46 -10.13 -7.93
CA PRO A 152 -8.23 -8.91 -8.09
C PRO A 152 -9.27 -8.75 -7.00
N LEU A 153 -9.36 -7.56 -6.39
CA LEU A 153 -10.27 -7.29 -5.28
C LEU A 153 -11.44 -6.39 -5.70
N TYR A 154 -11.19 -5.14 -6.09
CA TYR A 154 -12.21 -4.19 -6.52
C TYR A 154 -11.64 -3.11 -7.44
N LEU A 155 -12.52 -2.28 -8.01
CA LEU A 155 -12.16 -1.15 -8.85
C LEU A 155 -12.43 0.16 -8.10
N GLN A 156 -11.48 1.07 -8.14
CA GLN A 156 -11.60 2.43 -7.64
C GLN A 156 -11.55 3.40 -8.81
N ARG A 157 -12.47 4.36 -8.85
CA ARG A 157 -12.46 5.40 -9.87
C ARG A 157 -11.66 6.60 -9.42
N ASP A 158 -10.68 6.97 -10.23
CA ASP A 158 -9.92 8.20 -10.10
C ASP A 158 -10.40 9.21 -11.15
N VAL A 159 -10.51 10.47 -10.76
CA VAL A 159 -10.91 11.58 -11.64
C VAL A 159 -9.78 12.59 -11.73
N LEU A 160 -9.65 13.23 -12.90
CA LEU A 160 -8.70 14.33 -13.08
C LEU A 160 -9.29 15.59 -12.45
N VAL A 161 -8.54 16.22 -11.55
CA VAL A 161 -8.99 17.40 -10.82
C VAL A 161 -7.97 18.53 -10.89
N CYS A 162 -8.46 19.76 -10.77
CA CYS A 162 -7.69 20.96 -10.52
C CYS A 162 -8.37 21.83 -9.45
N HIS A 163 -7.63 22.78 -8.89
CA HIS A 163 -8.21 23.81 -8.03
C HIS A 163 -9.10 24.77 -8.84
N ARG A 164 -10.16 25.30 -8.24
CA ARG A 164 -11.11 26.23 -8.90
C ARG A 164 -10.44 27.48 -9.50
N ASP A 165 -9.34 27.93 -8.94
CA ASP A 165 -8.59 29.10 -9.44
C ASP A 165 -7.60 28.73 -10.54
N HIS A 166 -7.42 27.47 -10.87
CA HIS A 166 -6.59 27.02 -11.98
C HIS A 166 -7.20 27.47 -13.31
N HIS A 167 -6.36 27.87 -14.26
CA HIS A 167 -6.85 28.38 -15.56
C HIS A 167 -7.76 27.38 -16.30
N LEU A 168 -7.52 26.06 -16.17
CA LEU A 168 -8.35 25.03 -16.78
C LEU A 168 -9.78 25.01 -16.24
N ALA A 169 -10.01 25.41 -14.99
CA ALA A 169 -11.35 25.45 -14.41
C ALA A 169 -12.28 26.49 -15.07
N ARG A 170 -11.72 27.41 -15.87
CA ARG A 170 -12.47 28.49 -16.57
C ARG A 170 -12.77 28.15 -18.03
N ILE A 171 -12.25 27.04 -18.55
CA ILE A 171 -12.46 26.62 -19.96
C ILE A 171 -13.73 25.82 -20.03
N GLU A 172 -14.74 26.34 -20.73
CA GLU A 172 -16.05 25.68 -20.91
C GLU A 172 -16.06 24.71 -22.10
N ASP A 173 -15.28 25.01 -23.14
CA ASP A 173 -15.18 24.15 -24.32
C ASP A 173 -14.33 22.90 -24.03
N GLN A 174 -14.90 21.74 -24.21
CA GLN A 174 -14.26 20.47 -23.88
C GLN A 174 -13.07 20.15 -24.79
N ALA A 175 -13.11 20.56 -26.06
CA ALA A 175 -12.01 20.34 -26.98
C ALA A 175 -10.81 21.27 -26.66
N GLU A 176 -11.09 22.54 -26.31
CA GLU A 176 -10.07 23.46 -25.82
C GLU A 176 -9.45 22.96 -24.53
N LEU A 177 -10.29 22.49 -23.56
CA LEU A 177 -9.84 21.92 -22.30
C LEU A 177 -8.95 20.71 -22.52
N ALA A 178 -9.32 19.76 -23.37
CA ALA A 178 -8.54 18.58 -23.69
C ALA A 178 -7.16 18.94 -24.29
N ASN A 179 -7.11 19.96 -25.15
CA ASN A 179 -5.88 20.45 -25.77
C ASN A 179 -4.96 21.20 -24.78
N ALA A 180 -5.51 21.80 -23.73
CA ALA A 180 -4.74 22.54 -22.71
C ALA A 180 -4.12 21.63 -21.64
N ILE A 181 -4.73 20.50 -21.30
CA ILE A 181 -4.26 19.55 -20.29
C ILE A 181 -2.80 19.09 -20.47
N PRO A 182 -2.33 18.73 -21.68
CA PRO A 182 -0.94 18.27 -21.87
C PRO A 182 0.13 19.27 -21.43
N SER A 183 -0.12 20.57 -21.50
CA SER A 183 0.83 21.62 -21.15
C SER A 183 0.88 21.99 -19.67
N CYS A 184 -0.05 21.46 -18.87
CA CYS A 184 -0.14 21.80 -17.45
C CYS A 184 0.87 21.04 -16.60
N HIS A 185 1.22 21.63 -15.47
CA HIS A 185 1.99 20.94 -14.43
C HIS A 185 1.15 19.79 -13.84
N LYS A 186 1.72 18.59 -13.85
CA LYS A 186 1.05 17.35 -13.42
C LYS A 186 1.60 16.83 -12.10
N VAL A 187 0.72 16.33 -11.27
CA VAL A 187 1.06 15.54 -10.08
C VAL A 187 0.91 14.07 -10.42
N LEU A 188 1.97 13.30 -10.26
CA LEU A 188 2.00 11.86 -10.56
C LEU A 188 2.26 11.05 -9.30
N ARG A 189 1.66 9.88 -9.21
CA ARG A 189 2.02 8.89 -8.20
C ARG A 189 3.34 8.20 -8.61
N SER A 190 4.33 8.19 -7.73
CA SER A 190 5.69 7.70 -8.00
C SER A 190 5.75 6.26 -8.53
N PHE A 191 4.77 5.42 -8.14
CA PHE A 191 4.68 4.03 -8.54
C PHE A 191 3.97 3.79 -9.88
N LEU A 192 3.35 4.83 -10.48
CA LEU A 192 2.69 4.76 -11.78
C LEU A 192 3.58 5.24 -12.93
N GLY A 193 4.55 6.11 -12.62
CA GLY A 193 5.44 6.70 -13.62
C GLY A 193 4.68 7.52 -14.68
N THR A 194 5.25 7.59 -15.87
CA THR A 194 4.69 8.35 -17.02
C THR A 194 3.37 7.75 -17.55
N ASN A 195 3.02 6.52 -17.19
CA ASN A 195 1.79 5.86 -17.63
C ASN A 195 0.53 6.42 -16.94
N GLU A 196 0.68 7.32 -15.97
CA GLU A 196 -0.46 7.90 -15.28
C GLU A 196 -1.29 8.82 -16.17
N PHE A 197 -0.64 9.51 -17.11
CA PHE A 197 -1.33 10.36 -18.09
C PHE A 197 -1.21 9.74 -19.48
N PRO A 198 -2.33 9.43 -20.15
CA PRO A 198 -2.34 8.84 -21.50
C PRO A 198 -1.83 9.79 -22.59
N TYR A 199 -1.62 11.07 -22.27
CA TYR A 199 -1.18 12.09 -23.20
C TYR A 199 0.27 12.45 -22.96
N ALA A 200 1.17 11.95 -23.80
CA ALA A 200 2.52 12.46 -23.88
C ALA A 200 2.47 13.92 -24.34
N SER A 201 3.16 14.81 -23.65
CA SER A 201 3.30 16.19 -24.10
C SER A 201 4.14 16.20 -25.38
N PRO A 202 3.63 16.63 -26.53
CA PRO A 202 4.46 16.78 -27.72
C PRO A 202 5.44 17.93 -27.46
N GLY A 203 6.68 17.61 -27.13
CA GLY A 203 7.81 18.53 -27.25
C GLY A 203 7.99 19.59 -26.16
N GLY A 204 7.45 19.44 -24.97
CA GLY A 204 7.69 20.35 -23.84
C GLY A 204 8.04 19.64 -22.55
N GLU A 205 9.02 20.15 -21.80
CA GLU A 205 9.28 19.75 -20.42
C GLU A 205 8.07 20.15 -19.56
N THR A 206 7.07 19.26 -19.49
CA THR A 206 5.96 19.45 -18.55
C THR A 206 6.50 19.22 -17.15
N MET A 207 6.38 20.21 -16.27
CA MET A 207 6.76 20.05 -14.88
C MET A 207 5.94 18.91 -14.28
N VAL A 208 6.62 17.92 -13.73
CA VAL A 208 6.02 16.74 -13.12
C VAL A 208 6.51 16.66 -11.68
N SER A 209 5.57 16.65 -10.74
CA SER A 209 5.86 16.36 -9.33
C SER A 209 5.39 14.94 -9.01
N SER A 210 6.24 14.16 -8.35
CA SER A 210 5.96 12.76 -8.05
C SER A 210 5.82 12.54 -6.55
N PHE A 211 4.78 11.84 -6.13
CA PHE A 211 4.43 11.60 -4.72
C PHE A 211 4.09 10.13 -4.48
N SER A 212 4.46 9.62 -3.30
CA SER A 212 4.15 8.25 -2.88
C SER A 212 2.79 8.12 -2.20
N HIS A 213 2.26 9.22 -1.66
CA HIS A 213 1.01 9.25 -0.91
C HIS A 213 0.01 10.23 -1.52
N ILE A 214 -1.26 9.83 -1.48
CA ILE A 214 -2.36 10.60 -2.09
C ILE A 214 -2.54 11.98 -1.43
N GLU A 215 -2.31 12.08 -0.12
CA GLU A 215 -2.44 13.33 0.62
C GLU A 215 -1.45 14.39 0.13
N ALA A 216 -0.21 14.00 -0.18
CA ALA A 216 0.78 14.92 -0.73
C ALA A 216 0.41 15.39 -2.15
N ALA A 217 -0.18 14.50 -2.96
CA ALA A 217 -0.69 14.87 -4.28
C ALA A 217 -1.88 15.84 -4.17
N ALA A 218 -2.83 15.58 -3.27
CA ALA A 218 -3.96 16.46 -3.01
C ALA A 218 -3.52 17.84 -2.52
N LEU A 219 -2.55 17.91 -1.59
CA LEU A 219 -1.97 19.18 -1.12
C LEU A 219 -1.47 20.02 -2.29
N MET A 220 -0.73 19.44 -3.21
CA MET A 220 -0.19 20.16 -4.37
C MET A 220 -1.29 20.67 -5.31
N ILE A 221 -2.34 19.88 -5.53
CA ILE A 221 -3.47 20.29 -6.38
C ILE A 221 -4.26 21.41 -5.71
N LEU A 222 -4.51 21.32 -4.41
CA LEU A 222 -5.21 22.34 -3.62
C LEU A 222 -4.47 23.68 -3.57
N THR A 223 -3.16 23.71 -3.82
CA THR A 223 -2.40 24.98 -3.96
C THR A 223 -2.66 25.70 -5.29
N GLY A 224 -3.39 25.09 -6.22
CA GLY A 224 -3.85 25.73 -7.47
C GLY A 224 -2.87 25.68 -8.64
N GLY A 225 -1.64 25.16 -8.44
CA GLY A 225 -0.58 25.20 -9.47
C GLY A 225 -0.50 23.99 -10.39
N CYS A 226 -1.28 22.93 -10.13
CA CYS A 226 -1.16 21.66 -10.86
C CYS A 226 -2.47 20.88 -10.94
N ILE A 227 -2.47 19.86 -11.79
CA ILE A 227 -3.58 18.93 -12.00
C ILE A 227 -3.13 17.50 -11.70
N GLY A 228 -4.07 16.62 -11.33
CA GLY A 228 -3.75 15.22 -11.06
C GLY A 228 -4.96 14.32 -10.97
N PHE A 229 -4.72 13.01 -11.11
CA PHE A 229 -5.74 11.99 -10.87
C PHE A 229 -5.78 11.66 -9.39
N LEU A 230 -6.96 11.82 -8.78
CA LEU A 230 -7.22 11.45 -7.40
C LEU A 230 -8.49 10.60 -7.30
N PRO A 231 -8.60 9.70 -6.30
CA PRO A 231 -9.81 8.92 -6.08
C PRO A 231 -11.03 9.81 -5.86
N LEU A 232 -12.10 9.54 -6.61
CA LEU A 232 -13.32 10.33 -6.56
C LEU A 232 -13.87 10.47 -5.13
N HIS A 233 -13.92 9.37 -4.37
CA HIS A 233 -14.42 9.38 -3.00
C HIS A 233 -13.59 10.28 -2.07
N TYR A 234 -12.27 10.36 -2.32
CA TYR A 234 -11.34 11.17 -1.52
C TYR A 234 -11.49 12.66 -1.79
N VAL A 235 -11.63 13.03 -3.06
CA VAL A 235 -11.75 14.45 -3.45
C VAL A 235 -13.19 14.99 -3.38
N LYS A 236 -14.17 14.11 -3.17
CA LYS A 236 -15.58 14.48 -3.12
C LYS A 236 -15.90 15.65 -2.19
N PRO A 237 -15.36 15.74 -0.95
CA PRO A 237 -15.63 16.89 -0.08
C PRO A 237 -15.19 18.23 -0.67
N TRP A 238 -14.06 18.29 -1.37
CA TRP A 238 -13.58 19.51 -2.04
C TRP A 238 -14.32 19.80 -3.35
N ILE A 239 -14.82 18.79 -4.03
CA ILE A 239 -15.72 18.97 -5.18
C ILE A 239 -17.07 19.56 -4.69
N ASP A 240 -17.64 18.97 -3.65
CA ASP A 240 -18.92 19.42 -3.07
C ASP A 240 -18.83 20.86 -2.49
N SER A 241 -17.67 21.26 -2.00
CA SER A 241 -17.43 22.66 -1.56
C SER A 241 -17.09 23.63 -2.70
N GLY A 242 -16.90 23.11 -3.92
CA GLY A 242 -16.50 23.90 -5.08
C GLY A 242 -15.03 24.36 -5.05
N GLU A 243 -14.18 23.77 -4.20
CA GLU A 243 -12.75 24.04 -4.14
C GLU A 243 -11.97 23.31 -5.25
N LEU A 244 -12.38 22.09 -5.57
CA LEU A 244 -11.85 21.33 -6.71
C LEU A 244 -12.88 21.19 -7.83
N VAL A 245 -12.40 21.20 -9.06
CA VAL A 245 -13.18 21.01 -10.29
C VAL A 245 -12.70 19.74 -10.97
N VAL A 246 -13.65 18.87 -11.37
CA VAL A 246 -13.36 17.68 -12.17
C VAL A 246 -13.24 18.09 -13.63
N LEU A 247 -12.14 17.73 -14.26
CA LEU A 247 -11.86 18.00 -15.66
C LEU A 247 -12.29 16.83 -16.53
N LEU A 248 -13.08 17.07 -17.59
CA LEU A 248 -13.54 16.06 -18.55
C LEU A 248 -14.12 14.79 -17.87
N ALA A 249 -15.04 14.97 -16.92
CA ALA A 249 -15.55 13.92 -16.03
C ALA A 249 -16.04 12.65 -16.73
N ASN A 250 -16.59 12.77 -17.94
CA ASN A 250 -17.15 11.64 -18.71
C ASN A 250 -16.13 10.99 -19.67
N GLU A 251 -15.02 11.66 -19.93
CA GLU A 251 -14.04 11.24 -20.94
C GLU A 251 -12.70 10.86 -20.31
N LEU A 252 -12.36 11.51 -19.20
CA LEU A 252 -11.04 11.41 -18.61
C LEU A 252 -11.11 10.97 -17.14
N TYR A 253 -11.25 9.67 -16.95
CA TYR A 253 -11.19 9.00 -15.66
C TYR A 253 -10.28 7.79 -15.76
N ARG A 254 -9.92 7.23 -14.62
CA ARG A 254 -9.14 6.01 -14.56
C ARG A 254 -9.75 5.06 -13.55
N ASP A 255 -9.95 3.82 -13.95
CA ASP A 255 -10.33 2.74 -13.06
C ASP A 255 -9.06 2.05 -12.57
N THR A 256 -8.78 2.21 -11.28
CA THR A 256 -7.61 1.66 -10.59
C THR A 256 -7.96 0.30 -10.00
N HIS A 257 -7.24 -0.74 -10.42
CA HIS A 257 -7.46 -2.12 -9.99
C HIS A 257 -6.78 -2.40 -8.66
N PHE A 258 -7.54 -2.56 -7.60
CA PHE A 258 -7.05 -3.04 -6.32
C PHE A 258 -6.97 -4.57 -6.31
N SER A 259 -5.92 -5.07 -5.70
CA SER A 259 -5.69 -6.52 -5.57
C SER A 259 -5.26 -6.87 -4.15
N ILE A 260 -5.52 -8.12 -3.78
CA ILE A 260 -4.89 -8.79 -2.65
C ILE A 260 -3.57 -9.37 -3.15
N ALA A 261 -2.50 -9.18 -2.42
CA ALA A 261 -1.23 -9.85 -2.66
C ALA A 261 -0.83 -10.70 -1.46
N THR A 262 -0.34 -11.91 -1.72
CA THR A 262 0.17 -12.85 -0.73
C THR A 262 1.40 -13.57 -1.29
N ARG A 263 2.16 -14.28 -0.47
CA ARG A 263 3.23 -15.15 -0.97
C ARG A 263 2.65 -16.35 -1.70
N ALA A 264 3.25 -16.71 -2.84
CA ALA A 264 2.81 -17.82 -3.69
C ALA A 264 3.18 -19.19 -3.12
N ASP A 265 4.18 -19.27 -2.25
CA ASP A 265 4.68 -20.51 -1.62
C ASP A 265 3.81 -20.98 -0.44
N GLN A 266 2.84 -20.21 -0.01
CA GLN A 266 1.94 -20.56 1.09
C GLN A 266 0.89 -21.59 0.68
N VAL A 267 1.31 -22.84 0.55
CA VAL A 267 0.41 -23.97 0.20
C VAL A 267 -0.70 -24.16 1.26
N ARG A 268 -0.40 -23.85 2.53
CA ARG A 268 -1.36 -23.87 3.64
C ARG A 268 -1.21 -22.58 4.45
N PRO A 269 -1.97 -21.52 4.12
CA PRO A 269 -1.92 -20.29 4.88
C PRO A 269 -2.38 -20.52 6.33
N PRO A 270 -1.79 -19.83 7.30
CA PRO A 270 -2.26 -19.85 8.68
C PRO A 270 -3.77 -19.54 8.77
N PRO A 271 -4.52 -20.13 9.70
CA PRO A 271 -5.97 -19.97 9.79
C PRO A 271 -6.45 -18.52 9.88
N ALA A 272 -5.71 -17.67 10.60
CA ALA A 272 -6.05 -16.25 10.66
C ALA A 272 -5.97 -15.60 9.26
N LEU A 273 -4.90 -15.91 8.47
CA LEU A 273 -4.77 -15.43 7.11
C LEU A 273 -5.84 -16.02 6.20
N HIS A 274 -6.07 -17.35 6.27
CA HIS A 274 -7.09 -18.01 5.47
C HIS A 274 -8.50 -17.43 5.73
N THR A 275 -8.85 -17.23 7.00
CA THR A 275 -10.13 -16.66 7.39
C THR A 275 -10.25 -15.20 6.94
N PHE A 276 -9.18 -14.39 7.09
CA PHE A 276 -9.19 -13.02 6.63
C PHE A 276 -9.36 -12.90 5.10
N LEU A 277 -8.66 -13.73 4.33
CA LEU A 277 -8.84 -13.80 2.88
C LEU A 277 -10.26 -14.21 2.49
N SER A 278 -10.87 -15.14 3.23
CA SER A 278 -12.27 -15.51 3.03
C SER A 278 -13.23 -14.36 3.34
N CYS A 279 -12.96 -13.57 4.37
CA CYS A 279 -13.74 -12.36 4.67
C CYS A 279 -13.61 -11.29 3.58
N LEU A 280 -12.41 -11.08 3.03
CA LEU A 280 -12.19 -10.14 1.91
C LEU A 280 -12.97 -10.57 0.67
N ARG A 281 -12.95 -11.86 0.33
CA ARG A 281 -13.68 -12.40 -0.82
C ARG A 281 -15.19 -12.33 -0.64
N ALA A 282 -15.68 -12.62 0.57
CA ALA A 282 -17.12 -12.53 0.90
C ALA A 282 -17.61 -11.08 0.85
N ALA A 283 -16.84 -10.12 1.35
CA ALA A 283 -17.19 -8.70 1.31
C ALA A 283 -17.21 -8.15 -0.13
N LYS A 284 -16.31 -8.61 -1.02
CA LYS A 284 -16.32 -8.28 -2.44
C LYS A 284 -17.63 -8.69 -3.13
N VAL A 285 -18.17 -9.85 -2.81
CA VAL A 285 -19.42 -10.38 -3.45
C VAL A 285 -20.64 -9.55 -3.04
N GLN A 286 -20.67 -9.02 -1.83
CA GLN A 286 -21.78 -8.20 -1.34
C GLN A 286 -21.88 -6.86 -2.07
N ASP A 287 -20.77 -6.29 -2.53
CA ASP A 287 -20.73 -5.00 -3.21
C ASP A 287 -21.21 -5.07 -4.67
N VAL A 288 -21.07 -6.21 -5.34
CA VAL A 288 -21.57 -6.41 -6.71
C VAL A 288 -23.11 -6.38 -6.78
N GLY A 289 -23.79 -6.62 -5.65
CA GLY A 289 -25.27 -6.60 -5.55
C GLY A 289 -25.87 -5.22 -5.27
N THR A 290 -25.05 -4.24 -4.86
CA THR A 290 -25.50 -2.87 -4.49
C THR A 290 -24.93 -1.77 -5.38
N ALA A 291 -24.18 -2.12 -6.43
CA ALA A 291 -23.76 -1.16 -7.45
C ALA A 291 -24.98 -0.64 -8.21
N GLU A 292 -25.69 0.30 -7.60
CA GLU A 292 -26.54 1.22 -8.34
C GLU A 292 -25.68 1.87 -9.44
N VAL A 293 -26.14 1.71 -10.64
CA VAL A 293 -25.67 2.38 -11.85
C VAL A 293 -25.29 3.81 -11.47
N HIS A 294 -24.02 4.14 -11.51
CA HIS A 294 -23.53 5.50 -11.27
C HIS A 294 -24.29 6.43 -12.20
N GLN A 295 -25.17 7.25 -11.63
CA GLN A 295 -25.83 8.31 -12.38
C GLN A 295 -24.73 9.23 -12.93
N PRO A 296 -24.81 9.61 -14.21
CA PRO A 296 -23.89 10.61 -14.75
C PRO A 296 -24.02 11.89 -13.92
N PHE A 297 -22.90 12.52 -13.60
CA PHE A 297 -22.86 13.78 -12.90
C PHE A 297 -23.81 14.77 -13.61
N THR A 298 -24.93 15.09 -12.95
CA THR A 298 -25.78 16.20 -13.41
C THR A 298 -25.00 17.47 -13.12
N SER A 299 -24.60 18.19 -14.16
CA SER A 299 -24.04 19.53 -14.10
C SER A 299 -24.92 20.38 -13.17
N ILE A 300 -24.39 20.80 -12.02
CA ILE A 300 -24.99 21.89 -11.28
C ILE A 300 -24.52 23.16 -11.98
N ALA A 301 -25.33 23.56 -12.96
CA ALA A 301 -25.30 24.92 -13.49
C ALA A 301 -26.14 25.80 -12.56
N ALA A 302 -25.49 26.75 -11.89
CA ALA A 302 -25.96 28.10 -11.59
C ALA A 302 -24.87 28.85 -10.83
#